data_da317a8af448e340026c613c2ce6ec26
#
_entry.id   da317a8af448e340026c613c2ce6ec26
#
_cell.length_a   1.000
_cell.length_b   1.000
_cell.length_c   1.000
_cell.angle_alpha   90.00
_cell.angle_beta   90.00
_cell.angle_gamma   90.00
#
_symmetry.space_group_name_H-M   'P 1'
#
loop_
_entity.id
_entity.type
_entity.pdbx_description
1 polymer ?
#
loop_
_entity_poly.entity_id
_entity_poly.type
_entity_poly.pdbx_seq_one_letter_code
_entity_poly.pdbx_strand_id
1 'polypeptide(L)'
;MNKKVNIQVDASKRCGTQEHLWRWIGYDECNYTYIPEGKELLRKFAALGDAPYYFRTHFMFCTGNCHGTYKFGSTNIYWEDPEGNPVYDFTYYDKIMDSYMEAGHKPFVELGFMPQALVDEKYLLPKEGNWDRYNQYKDVGWTCPPKDYEKWGNFIKALISHLLERYGEEEVKTWYFELWNEPDGSYWCASIAEYCKLYDYTERAIHQACGELRVSGPAVTDGEYGRIFLRDFLKHCKSGVNFCTLFIW
;
A
#
# COMPACT_ATOMS: atom_id res chain seq x y z
N MET A 1 -0.99 -37.68 16.02
CA MET A 1 -2.12 -38.51 15.50
C MET A 1 -2.49 -37.97 14.13
N ASN A 2 -2.32 -38.77 13.06
CA ASN A 2 -2.76 -38.36 11.72
C ASN A 2 -4.28 -38.44 11.65
N LYS A 3 -4.96 -37.30 11.59
CA LYS A 3 -6.40 -37.22 11.45
C LYS A 3 -6.76 -37.47 9.98
N LYS A 4 -7.43 -38.58 9.67
CA LYS A 4 -7.89 -38.85 8.31
C LYS A 4 -9.14 -38.01 8.04
N VAL A 5 -9.09 -37.15 7.03
CA VAL A 5 -10.23 -36.35 6.59
C VAL A 5 -10.74 -36.91 5.28
N ASN A 6 -12.04 -37.19 5.22
CA ASN A 6 -12.72 -37.60 3.99
C ASN A 6 -13.52 -36.39 3.46
N ILE A 7 -13.27 -36.00 2.22
CA ILE A 7 -13.99 -34.92 1.54
C ILE A 7 -14.81 -35.58 0.42
N GLN A 8 -16.12 -35.33 0.43
CA GLN A 8 -17.02 -35.78 -0.64
C GLN A 8 -17.53 -34.51 -1.39
N VAL A 9 -17.35 -34.50 -2.69
CA VAL A 9 -17.79 -33.41 -3.56
C VAL A 9 -18.85 -33.92 -4.51
N ASP A 10 -20.03 -33.31 -4.50
CA ASP A 10 -21.10 -33.55 -5.46
C ASP A 10 -21.17 -32.42 -6.47
N ALA A 11 -20.50 -32.58 -7.60
CA ALA A 11 -20.41 -31.57 -8.66
C ALA A 11 -21.74 -31.34 -9.41
N SER A 12 -22.77 -32.18 -9.17
CA SER A 12 -24.11 -31.98 -9.75
C SER A 12 -24.94 -30.93 -8.98
N LYS A 13 -24.57 -30.63 -7.73
CA LYS A 13 -25.28 -29.65 -6.90
C LYS A 13 -24.73 -28.27 -7.08
N ARG A 14 -25.53 -27.38 -7.66
CA ARG A 14 -25.23 -25.95 -7.69
C ARG A 14 -25.62 -25.32 -6.35
N CYS A 15 -24.63 -24.70 -5.67
CA CYS A 15 -24.84 -24.00 -4.39
C CYS A 15 -24.95 -22.48 -4.55
N GLY A 16 -24.77 -21.95 -5.76
CA GLY A 16 -24.81 -20.53 -6.07
C GLY A 16 -23.86 -20.16 -7.20
N THR A 17 -23.71 -18.86 -7.42
CA THR A 17 -22.70 -18.28 -8.31
C THR A 17 -21.43 -18.04 -7.49
N GLN A 18 -20.29 -18.45 -8.02
CA GLN A 18 -19.01 -18.13 -7.41
C GLN A 18 -18.62 -16.70 -7.81
N GLU A 19 -18.50 -15.83 -6.85
CA GLU A 19 -17.97 -14.50 -7.07
C GLU A 19 -16.47 -14.56 -7.36
N HIS A 20 -15.98 -13.62 -8.18
CA HIS A 20 -14.57 -13.57 -8.59
C HIS A 20 -13.69 -13.01 -7.46
N LEU A 21 -13.55 -13.73 -6.35
CA LEU A 21 -12.75 -13.30 -5.18
C LEU A 21 -11.25 -13.21 -5.48
N TRP A 22 -10.77 -13.85 -6.55
CA TRP A 22 -9.37 -13.88 -6.98
C TRP A 22 -8.94 -12.67 -7.83
N ARG A 23 -9.73 -11.60 -7.92
CA ARG A 23 -9.43 -10.41 -8.73
C ARG A 23 -8.44 -9.44 -8.09
N TRP A 24 -7.65 -9.88 -7.14
CA TRP A 24 -6.68 -9.08 -6.40
C TRP A 24 -5.28 -9.56 -6.73
N ILE A 25 -4.45 -8.68 -7.29
CA ILE A 25 -3.09 -8.98 -7.72
C ILE A 25 -2.13 -8.08 -6.98
N GLY A 26 -1.19 -8.69 -6.24
CA GLY A 26 -0.08 -7.99 -5.59
C GLY A 26 1.24 -8.28 -6.27
N TYR A 27 2.15 -7.29 -6.33
CA TYR A 27 3.52 -7.45 -6.79
C TYR A 27 4.43 -6.32 -6.27
N ASP A 28 5.76 -6.54 -6.33
CA ASP A 28 6.72 -5.65 -5.69
C ASP A 28 7.27 -4.55 -6.63
N GLU A 29 7.49 -4.86 -7.90
CA GLU A 29 8.28 -4.04 -8.82
C GLU A 29 7.44 -2.98 -9.55
N CYS A 30 7.06 -1.91 -8.86
CA CYS A 30 6.16 -0.88 -9.38
C CYS A 30 6.59 -0.27 -10.72
N ASN A 31 7.90 -0.10 -10.94
CA ASN A 31 8.42 0.49 -12.18
C ASN A 31 8.30 -0.42 -13.41
N TYR A 32 8.03 -1.72 -13.24
CA TYR A 32 7.78 -2.61 -14.37
C TYR A 32 6.36 -2.51 -14.92
N THR A 33 5.45 -1.87 -14.19
CA THR A 33 4.05 -1.71 -14.60
C THR A 33 3.89 -1.02 -15.96
N TYR A 34 4.66 0.04 -16.19
CA TYR A 34 4.53 0.88 -17.39
C TYR A 34 5.49 0.50 -18.53
N ILE A 35 6.39 -0.47 -18.35
CA ILE A 35 7.21 -0.97 -19.47
C ILE A 35 6.36 -1.84 -20.40
N PRO A 36 6.79 -2.07 -21.65
CA PRO A 36 6.00 -2.81 -22.63
C PRO A 36 5.53 -4.19 -22.14
N GLU A 37 6.40 -4.94 -21.47
CA GLU A 37 6.13 -6.28 -20.94
C GLU A 37 5.12 -6.24 -19.79
N GLY A 38 5.20 -5.23 -18.92
CA GLY A 38 4.24 -5.00 -17.83
C GLY A 38 2.86 -4.68 -18.39
N LYS A 39 2.77 -3.74 -19.33
CA LYS A 39 1.51 -3.40 -20.00
C LYS A 39 0.92 -4.61 -20.76
N GLU A 40 1.75 -5.46 -21.37
CA GLU A 40 1.28 -6.68 -22.01
C GLU A 40 0.71 -7.67 -20.98
N LEU A 41 1.36 -7.80 -19.82
CA LEU A 41 0.84 -8.65 -18.74
C LEU A 41 -0.52 -8.16 -18.23
N LEU A 42 -0.70 -6.85 -18.03
CA LEU A 42 -1.99 -6.26 -17.66
C LEU A 42 -3.08 -6.59 -18.69
N ARG A 43 -2.80 -6.48 -19.99
CA ARG A 43 -3.76 -6.87 -21.04
C ARG A 43 -4.13 -8.36 -21.00
N LYS A 44 -3.17 -9.24 -20.65
CA LYS A 44 -3.44 -10.67 -20.46
C LYS A 44 -4.39 -10.91 -19.30
N PHE A 45 -4.23 -10.20 -18.17
CA PHE A 45 -5.20 -10.28 -17.07
C PHE A 45 -6.58 -9.79 -17.50
N ALA A 46 -6.67 -8.71 -18.26
CA ALA A 46 -7.95 -8.21 -18.77
C ALA A 46 -8.66 -9.24 -19.67
N ALA A 47 -7.91 -10.05 -20.40
CA ALA A 47 -8.46 -11.11 -21.26
C ALA A 47 -8.95 -12.36 -20.51
N LEU A 48 -8.67 -12.51 -19.19
CA LEU A 48 -9.09 -13.66 -18.39
C LEU A 48 -10.54 -13.59 -17.90
N GLY A 49 -11.17 -12.43 -17.97
CA GLY A 49 -12.52 -12.25 -17.44
C GLY A 49 -13.22 -11.01 -17.96
N ASP A 50 -14.43 -10.81 -17.46
CA ASP A 50 -15.35 -9.72 -17.83
C ASP A 50 -15.39 -8.58 -16.79
N ALA A 51 -14.55 -8.64 -15.78
CA ALA A 51 -14.51 -7.69 -14.69
C ALA A 51 -13.07 -7.23 -14.40
N PRO A 52 -12.90 -5.98 -13.90
CA PRO A 52 -11.57 -5.46 -13.59
C PRO A 52 -10.90 -6.25 -12.47
N TYR A 53 -9.58 -6.38 -12.56
CA TYR A 53 -8.72 -6.78 -11.45
C TYR A 53 -8.29 -5.55 -10.67
N TYR A 54 -8.04 -5.72 -9.37
CA TYR A 54 -7.39 -4.72 -8.53
C TYR A 54 -5.90 -5.02 -8.45
N PHE A 55 -5.08 -4.03 -8.73
CA PHE A 55 -3.63 -4.17 -8.70
C PHE A 55 -3.03 -3.36 -7.57
N ARG A 56 -2.25 -4.05 -6.72
CA ARG A 56 -1.54 -3.49 -5.58
C ARG A 56 -0.04 -3.69 -5.77
N THR A 57 0.71 -2.61 -5.74
CA THR A 57 2.17 -2.66 -5.83
C THR A 57 2.84 -1.85 -4.76
N HIS A 58 4.05 -2.28 -4.36
CA HIS A 58 4.86 -1.66 -3.32
C HIS A 58 5.77 -0.54 -3.85
N PHE A 59 6.45 0.15 -2.93
CA PHE A 59 7.48 1.15 -3.21
C PHE A 59 7.00 2.39 -3.98
N MET A 60 5.71 2.67 -3.91
CA MET A 60 5.08 3.75 -4.67
C MET A 60 5.60 5.16 -4.31
N PHE A 61 6.09 5.35 -3.06
CA PHE A 61 6.57 6.66 -2.60
C PHE A 61 8.09 6.72 -2.44
N CYS A 62 8.80 5.62 -2.66
CA CYS A 62 10.23 5.55 -2.45
C CYS A 62 11.00 6.50 -3.37
N THR A 63 12.09 7.04 -2.84
CA THR A 63 13.08 7.81 -3.58
C THR A 63 14.11 6.88 -4.20
N GLY A 64 14.43 7.07 -5.49
CA GLY A 64 15.39 6.23 -6.20
C GLY A 64 15.57 6.63 -7.66
N ASN A 65 15.97 5.69 -8.51
CA ASN A 65 16.28 5.94 -9.91
C ASN A 65 15.08 5.84 -10.87
N CYS A 66 13.89 5.50 -10.38
CA CYS A 66 12.65 5.29 -11.15
C CYS A 66 12.73 4.22 -12.24
N HIS A 67 13.71 3.31 -12.16
CA HIS A 67 13.82 2.19 -13.08
C HIS A 67 13.34 0.87 -12.47
N GLY A 68 13.28 0.82 -11.14
CA GLY A 68 13.01 -0.41 -10.40
C GLY A 68 14.18 -1.40 -10.48
N THR A 69 14.24 -2.24 -9.49
CA THR A 69 15.08 -3.44 -9.45
C THR A 69 14.22 -4.54 -8.84
N TYR A 70 14.66 -5.79 -8.94
CA TYR A 70 13.91 -6.87 -8.32
C TYR A 70 13.56 -6.53 -6.86
N LYS A 71 12.27 -6.58 -6.53
CA LYS A 71 11.67 -6.27 -5.22
C LYS A 71 11.70 -4.81 -4.79
N PHE A 72 12.36 -3.91 -5.50
CA PHE A 72 12.44 -2.49 -5.13
C PHE A 72 12.03 -1.59 -6.29
N GLY A 73 11.38 -0.48 -5.96
CA GLY A 73 10.95 0.51 -6.92
C GLY A 73 11.05 1.92 -6.35
N SER A 74 10.73 2.91 -7.16
CA SER A 74 10.70 4.31 -6.75
C SER A 74 9.92 5.14 -7.76
N THR A 75 9.28 6.21 -7.30
CA THR A 75 8.62 7.18 -8.18
C THR A 75 9.16 8.59 -8.02
N ASN A 76 9.96 8.84 -6.97
CA ASN A 76 10.40 10.19 -6.58
C ASN A 76 9.24 11.17 -6.43
N ILE A 77 8.09 10.70 -5.96
CA ILE A 77 6.86 11.48 -5.87
C ILE A 77 6.96 12.67 -4.92
N TYR A 78 7.92 12.64 -3.97
CA TYR A 78 8.11 13.64 -2.94
C TYR A 78 9.60 13.94 -2.72
N TRP A 79 9.94 15.21 -2.70
CA TRP A 79 11.21 15.71 -2.15
C TRP A 79 11.03 17.09 -1.51
N GLU A 80 12.09 17.62 -0.93
CA GLU A 80 12.10 18.98 -0.38
C GLU A 80 13.13 19.82 -1.13
N ASP A 81 12.78 21.08 -1.42
CA ASP A 81 13.72 22.06 -1.97
C ASP A 81 14.78 22.46 -0.91
N PRO A 82 15.81 23.28 -1.27
CA PRO A 82 16.83 23.72 -0.30
C PRO A 82 16.27 24.49 0.90
N GLU A 83 15.11 25.12 0.76
CA GLU A 83 14.40 25.86 1.80
C GLU A 83 13.51 24.93 2.67
N GLY A 84 13.43 23.64 2.32
CA GLY A 84 12.64 22.64 3.02
C GLY A 84 11.15 22.63 2.67
N ASN A 85 10.76 23.27 1.56
CA ASN A 85 9.40 23.22 1.07
C ASN A 85 9.14 21.90 0.30
N PRO A 86 7.96 21.29 0.45
CA PRO A 86 7.63 20.07 -0.27
C PRO A 86 7.47 20.33 -1.77
N VAL A 87 8.01 19.41 -2.57
CA VAL A 87 7.83 19.35 -4.02
C VAL A 87 7.23 17.99 -4.36
N TYR A 88 6.16 17.98 -5.13
CA TYR A 88 5.45 16.78 -5.58
C TYR A 88 5.65 16.59 -7.08
N ASP A 89 6.05 15.36 -7.48
CA ASP A 89 6.15 14.95 -8.89
C ASP A 89 5.40 13.66 -9.12
N PHE A 90 4.26 13.74 -9.75
CA PHE A 90 3.41 12.58 -10.04
C PHE A 90 3.78 11.84 -11.32
N THR A 91 4.84 12.26 -12.05
CA THR A 91 5.17 11.73 -13.39
C THR A 91 5.27 10.21 -13.46
N TYR A 92 6.03 9.58 -12.55
CA TYR A 92 6.19 8.12 -12.55
C TYR A 92 5.04 7.42 -11.86
N TYR A 93 4.45 8.05 -10.86
CA TYR A 93 3.25 7.54 -10.20
C TYR A 93 2.09 7.44 -11.20
N ASP A 94 1.86 8.48 -11.98
CA ASP A 94 0.82 8.51 -13.02
C ASP A 94 1.04 7.43 -14.08
N LYS A 95 2.29 7.20 -14.53
CA LYS A 95 2.58 6.12 -15.48
C LYS A 95 2.12 4.75 -14.97
N ILE A 96 2.21 4.51 -13.67
CA ILE A 96 1.76 3.26 -13.06
C ILE A 96 0.22 3.21 -13.04
N MET A 97 -0.43 4.26 -12.53
CA MET A 97 -1.89 4.32 -12.44
C MET A 97 -2.54 4.30 -13.84
N ASP A 98 -2.02 5.09 -14.78
CA ASP A 98 -2.48 5.10 -16.18
C ASP A 98 -2.41 3.71 -16.81
N SER A 99 -1.34 2.93 -16.52
CA SER A 99 -1.20 1.57 -17.06
C SER A 99 -2.30 0.63 -16.58
N TYR A 100 -2.77 0.76 -15.35
CA TYR A 100 -3.92 0.00 -14.84
C TYR A 100 -5.20 0.44 -15.53
N MET A 101 -5.44 1.75 -15.59
CA MET A 101 -6.64 2.31 -16.20
C MET A 101 -6.74 2.00 -17.70
N GLU A 102 -5.64 2.12 -18.45
CA GLU A 102 -5.56 1.77 -19.88
C GLU A 102 -5.91 0.29 -20.14
N ALA A 103 -5.60 -0.60 -19.20
CA ALA A 103 -5.92 -2.02 -19.31
C ALA A 103 -7.33 -2.38 -18.76
N GLY A 104 -8.11 -1.41 -18.27
CA GLY A 104 -9.44 -1.63 -17.72
C GLY A 104 -9.42 -2.20 -16.29
N HIS A 105 -8.33 -2.01 -15.56
CA HIS A 105 -8.15 -2.47 -14.18
C HIS A 105 -8.35 -1.33 -13.17
N LYS A 106 -8.31 -1.66 -11.89
CA LYS A 106 -8.47 -0.71 -10.79
C LYS A 106 -7.22 -0.70 -9.90
N PRO A 107 -6.75 0.46 -9.45
CA PRO A 107 -5.75 0.54 -8.42
C PRO A 107 -6.26 0.04 -7.07
N PHE A 108 -5.42 -0.71 -6.36
CA PHE A 108 -5.45 -0.88 -4.93
C PHE A 108 -4.19 -0.18 -4.41
N VAL A 109 -4.36 1.02 -3.90
CA VAL A 109 -3.26 1.95 -3.66
C VAL A 109 -2.60 1.67 -2.32
N GLU A 110 -1.38 1.13 -2.33
CA GLU A 110 -0.54 1.11 -1.14
C GLU A 110 0.09 2.49 -0.92
N LEU A 111 -0.14 3.06 0.26
CA LEU A 111 0.42 4.35 0.69
C LEU A 111 1.74 4.09 1.43
N GLY A 112 2.79 3.88 0.68
CA GLY A 112 4.13 3.51 1.17
C GLY A 112 5.15 3.39 0.03
N PHE A 113 6.43 3.26 0.33
CA PHE A 113 6.97 3.43 1.69
C PHE A 113 7.45 4.89 1.88
N MET A 114 8.22 5.18 2.96
CA MET A 114 8.59 6.57 3.28
C MET A 114 9.51 7.19 2.24
N PRO A 115 9.16 8.36 1.65
CA PRO A 115 10.09 9.14 0.83
C PRO A 115 11.32 9.56 1.65
N GLN A 116 12.51 9.52 1.05
CA GLN A 116 13.76 9.80 1.76
C GLN A 116 13.76 11.17 2.47
N ALA A 117 13.17 12.20 1.88
CA ALA A 117 13.12 13.54 2.47
C ALA A 117 12.24 13.62 3.73
N LEU A 118 11.33 12.66 3.95
CA LEU A 118 10.49 12.63 5.15
C LEU A 118 11.01 11.70 6.25
N VAL A 119 12.04 10.92 6.00
CA VAL A 119 12.56 9.92 6.95
C VAL A 119 12.96 10.54 8.28
N ASP A 120 12.49 9.97 9.39
CA ASP A 120 13.01 10.25 10.74
C ASP A 120 14.12 9.25 11.08
N GLU A 121 15.36 9.64 10.80
CA GLU A 121 16.54 8.79 10.94
C GLU A 121 16.80 8.30 12.37
N LYS A 122 16.18 8.91 13.39
CA LYS A 122 16.32 8.44 14.79
C LYS A 122 15.78 7.01 15.01
N TYR A 123 14.91 6.54 14.11
CA TYR A 123 14.33 5.21 14.16
C TYR A 123 15.17 4.15 13.42
N LEU A 124 16.18 4.56 12.65
CA LEU A 124 17.06 3.61 11.98
C LEU A 124 17.78 2.73 13.00
N LEU A 125 17.73 1.43 12.77
CA LEU A 125 18.53 0.49 13.55
C LEU A 125 19.93 0.39 12.95
N PRO A 126 20.98 0.32 13.79
CA PRO A 126 22.34 0.13 13.29
C PRO A 126 22.48 -1.23 12.58
N LYS A 127 23.27 -1.25 11.51
CA LYS A 127 23.52 -2.46 10.69
C LYS A 127 24.37 -3.53 11.39
N GLU A 128 24.77 -3.30 12.62
CA GLU A 128 25.61 -4.20 13.43
C GLU A 128 24.75 -5.23 14.17
N GLY A 129 25.08 -6.52 14.02
CA GLY A 129 24.44 -7.60 14.74
C GLY A 129 23.81 -8.69 13.85
N ASN A 130 23.09 -9.60 14.47
CA ASN A 130 22.37 -10.66 13.77
C ASN A 130 21.10 -10.08 13.11
N TRP A 131 21.17 -9.89 11.81
CA TRP A 131 20.02 -9.50 11.01
C TRP A 131 19.20 -10.73 10.63
N ASP A 132 18.04 -10.85 11.19
CA ASP A 132 17.04 -11.83 10.82
C ASP A 132 15.99 -11.20 9.88
N ARG A 133 14.98 -11.99 9.47
CA ARG A 133 13.90 -11.53 8.61
C ARG A 133 13.08 -10.36 9.17
N TYR A 134 13.12 -10.11 10.47
CA TYR A 134 12.39 -9.03 11.12
C TYR A 134 13.16 -7.71 11.14
N ASN A 135 14.47 -7.75 10.89
CA ASN A 135 15.37 -6.60 10.99
C ASN A 135 16.04 -6.21 9.67
N GLN A 136 15.93 -7.06 8.63
CA GLN A 136 16.75 -6.97 7.42
C GLN A 136 16.65 -5.63 6.65
N TYR A 137 15.62 -4.81 6.88
CA TYR A 137 15.45 -3.50 6.22
C TYR A 137 15.36 -2.34 7.22
N LYS A 138 15.55 -2.57 8.51
CA LYS A 138 15.40 -1.51 9.52
C LYS A 138 16.57 -0.53 9.60
N ASP A 139 17.60 -0.73 8.77
CA ASP A 139 18.71 0.20 8.55
C ASP A 139 18.50 1.12 7.33
N VAL A 140 17.37 1.01 6.64
CA VAL A 140 17.05 1.82 5.46
C VAL A 140 15.85 2.74 5.70
N GLY A 141 15.98 3.97 5.22
CA GLY A 141 15.06 5.05 5.57
C GLY A 141 13.60 4.82 5.20
N TRP A 142 13.31 4.10 4.11
CA TRP A 142 11.93 3.87 3.68
C TRP A 142 11.10 3.03 4.68
N THR A 143 11.71 2.41 5.68
CA THR A 143 11.01 1.69 6.76
C THR A 143 10.65 2.57 7.95
N CYS A 144 11.09 3.81 7.99
CA CYS A 144 10.92 4.71 9.13
C CYS A 144 9.62 5.52 9.07
N PRO A 145 9.11 5.97 10.24
CA PRO A 145 8.07 6.99 10.27
C PRO A 145 8.59 8.33 9.76
N PRO A 146 7.68 9.27 9.43
CA PRO A 146 8.08 10.59 8.98
C PRO A 146 8.63 11.43 10.14
N LYS A 147 9.64 12.25 9.86
CA LYS A 147 10.15 13.27 10.80
C LYS A 147 9.11 14.36 11.10
N ASP A 148 8.15 14.57 10.18
CA ASP A 148 7.07 15.55 10.28
C ASP A 148 5.76 14.93 9.75
N TYR A 149 4.84 14.65 10.66
CA TYR A 149 3.54 14.03 10.33
C TYR A 149 2.59 14.99 9.61
N GLU A 150 2.71 16.30 9.82
CA GLU A 150 1.91 17.28 9.06
C GLU A 150 2.35 17.33 7.61
N LYS A 151 3.66 17.30 7.34
CA LYS A 151 4.18 17.21 5.97
C LYS A 151 3.73 15.92 5.29
N TRP A 152 3.74 14.78 6.01
CA TRP A 152 3.18 13.52 5.51
C TRP A 152 1.70 13.66 5.17
N GLY A 153 0.87 14.19 6.08
CA GLY A 153 -0.55 14.40 5.85
C GLY A 153 -0.81 15.32 4.65
N ASN A 154 -0.07 16.42 4.53
CA ASN A 154 -0.18 17.34 3.39
C ASN A 154 0.20 16.65 2.06
N PHE A 155 1.23 15.80 2.06
CA PHE A 155 1.61 15.00 0.90
C PHE A 155 0.50 14.02 0.50
N ILE A 156 -0.06 13.26 1.45
CA ILE A 156 -1.18 12.36 1.18
C ILE A 156 -2.39 13.12 0.61
N LYS A 157 -2.74 14.25 1.21
CA LYS A 157 -3.84 15.11 0.72
C LYS A 157 -3.58 15.60 -0.70
N ALA A 158 -2.36 16.04 -1.02
CA ALA A 158 -1.97 16.47 -2.35
C ALA A 158 -2.08 15.32 -3.37
N LEU A 159 -1.62 14.12 -3.01
CA LEU A 159 -1.77 12.92 -3.83
C LEU A 159 -3.24 12.61 -4.12
N ILE A 160 -4.08 12.55 -3.09
CA ILE A 160 -5.50 12.23 -3.28
C ILE A 160 -6.19 13.30 -4.14
N SER A 161 -5.91 14.57 -3.89
CA SER A 161 -6.46 15.67 -4.72
C SER A 161 -6.04 15.54 -6.20
N HIS A 162 -4.77 15.17 -6.45
CA HIS A 162 -4.27 14.90 -7.80
C HIS A 162 -5.00 13.72 -8.46
N LEU A 163 -5.22 12.63 -7.73
CA LEU A 163 -5.95 11.47 -8.26
C LEU A 163 -7.41 11.79 -8.60
N LEU A 164 -8.09 12.55 -7.72
CA LEU A 164 -9.47 13.00 -7.96
C LEU A 164 -9.56 13.92 -9.19
N GLU A 165 -8.61 14.85 -9.35
CA GLU A 165 -8.55 15.73 -10.51
C GLU A 165 -8.27 14.96 -11.80
N ARG A 166 -7.33 14.00 -11.78
CA ARG A 166 -6.88 13.26 -12.97
C ARG A 166 -7.86 12.21 -13.43
N TYR A 167 -8.42 11.42 -12.53
CA TYR A 167 -9.25 10.25 -12.86
C TYR A 167 -10.75 10.46 -12.62
N GLY A 168 -11.10 11.53 -11.92
CA GLY A 168 -12.49 11.83 -11.54
C GLY A 168 -12.91 11.14 -10.24
N GLU A 169 -13.75 11.82 -9.48
CA GLU A 169 -14.17 11.39 -8.15
C GLU A 169 -14.88 10.03 -8.17
N GLU A 170 -15.81 9.83 -9.11
CA GLU A 170 -16.59 8.58 -9.21
C GLU A 170 -15.70 7.36 -9.53
N GLU A 171 -14.64 7.56 -10.29
CA GLU A 171 -13.66 6.49 -10.55
C GLU A 171 -12.84 6.20 -9.30
N VAL A 172 -12.26 7.23 -8.66
CA VAL A 172 -11.39 7.07 -7.50
C VAL A 172 -12.14 6.48 -6.29
N LYS A 173 -13.43 6.74 -6.13
CA LYS A 173 -14.30 6.11 -5.12
C LYS A 173 -14.42 4.58 -5.30
N THR A 174 -14.11 4.06 -6.46
CA THR A 174 -14.08 2.60 -6.69
C THR A 174 -12.77 1.95 -6.23
N TRP A 175 -11.74 2.73 -5.95
CA TRP A 175 -10.43 2.26 -5.54
C TRP A 175 -10.38 1.95 -4.05
N TYR A 176 -9.26 1.33 -3.63
CA TYR A 176 -8.96 1.06 -2.22
C TYR A 176 -7.62 1.71 -1.88
N PHE A 177 -7.52 2.22 -0.67
CA PHE A 177 -6.30 2.84 -0.14
C PHE A 177 -5.87 2.09 1.11
N GLU A 178 -4.62 1.67 1.17
CA GLU A 178 -4.09 0.90 2.29
C GLU A 178 -2.77 1.51 2.75
N LEU A 179 -2.69 1.80 4.05
CA LEU A 179 -1.46 2.30 4.61
C LEU A 179 -0.46 1.18 4.84
N TRP A 180 0.70 1.28 4.15
CA TRP A 180 1.87 0.44 4.35
C TRP A 180 1.71 -1.02 3.94
N ASN A 181 2.81 -1.80 4.15
CA ASN A 181 2.84 -3.25 3.98
C ASN A 181 3.67 -3.88 5.12
N GLU A 182 3.14 -4.94 5.73
CA GLU A 182 3.80 -5.76 6.76
C GLU A 182 4.52 -4.95 7.86
N PRO A 183 3.83 -3.98 8.53
CA PRO A 183 4.45 -3.16 9.56
C PRO A 183 4.81 -3.95 10.83
N ASP A 184 4.34 -5.19 10.95
CA ASP A 184 4.69 -6.14 11.97
C ASP A 184 6.03 -6.86 11.68
N GLY A 185 6.63 -6.65 10.51
CA GLY A 185 7.87 -7.25 10.06
C GLY A 185 9.03 -6.26 9.95
N SER A 186 9.91 -6.53 8.98
CA SER A 186 11.11 -5.73 8.70
C SER A 186 10.82 -4.42 7.95
N TYR A 187 9.59 -4.23 7.48
CA TYR A 187 9.20 -3.06 6.71
C TYR A 187 8.82 -1.84 7.57
N TRP A 188 8.84 -1.97 8.91
CA TRP A 188 8.57 -0.86 9.83
C TRP A 188 9.54 -0.89 11.00
N CYS A 189 10.30 0.19 11.22
CA CYS A 189 11.34 0.25 12.25
C CYS A 189 10.89 0.95 13.55
N ALA A 190 9.62 1.27 13.69
CA ALA A 190 9.09 1.94 14.86
C ALA A 190 8.01 1.12 15.59
N SER A 191 7.41 1.69 16.62
CA SER A 191 6.37 1.02 17.41
C SER A 191 5.00 0.99 16.70
N ILE A 192 4.10 0.13 17.20
CA ILE A 192 2.68 0.11 16.79
C ILE A 192 2.03 1.47 17.03
N ALA A 193 2.37 2.17 18.11
CA ALA A 193 1.84 3.50 18.41
C ALA A 193 2.22 4.55 17.34
N GLU A 194 3.45 4.49 16.83
CA GLU A 194 3.89 5.34 15.72
C GLU A 194 3.17 4.98 14.40
N TYR A 195 2.90 3.70 14.17
CA TYR A 195 2.08 3.29 13.03
C TYR A 195 0.64 3.80 13.15
N CYS A 196 0.01 3.67 14.31
CA CYS A 196 -1.34 4.20 14.56
C CYS A 196 -1.39 5.71 14.34
N LYS A 197 -0.37 6.43 14.80
CA LYS A 197 -0.24 7.87 14.55
C LYS A 197 -0.12 8.19 13.05
N LEU A 198 0.68 7.41 12.30
CA LEU A 198 0.79 7.56 10.86
C LEU A 198 -0.55 7.33 10.17
N TYR A 199 -1.30 6.32 10.63
CA TYR A 199 -2.64 6.03 10.13
C TYR A 199 -3.61 7.18 10.36
N ASP A 200 -3.62 7.78 11.56
CA ASP A 200 -4.50 8.90 11.88
C ASP A 200 -4.27 10.12 10.98
N TYR A 201 -3.01 10.42 10.68
CA TYR A 201 -2.67 11.51 9.75
C TYR A 201 -3.05 11.17 8.31
N THR A 202 -2.86 9.94 7.90
CA THR A 202 -3.18 9.44 6.56
C THR A 202 -4.69 9.45 6.32
N GLU A 203 -5.46 8.85 7.22
CA GLU A 203 -6.92 8.76 7.16
C GLU A 203 -7.55 10.16 7.13
N ARG A 204 -7.13 11.04 8.03
CA ARG A 204 -7.57 12.44 8.07
C ARG A 204 -7.30 13.16 6.76
N ALA A 205 -6.11 13.01 6.20
CA ALA A 205 -5.71 13.65 4.95
C ALA A 205 -6.55 13.18 3.77
N ILE A 206 -6.83 11.87 3.68
CA ILE A 206 -7.68 11.28 2.65
C ILE A 206 -9.10 11.80 2.76
N HIS A 207 -9.69 11.74 3.95
CA HIS A 207 -11.07 12.17 4.16
C HIS A 207 -11.26 13.69 4.08
N GLN A 208 -10.21 14.49 4.29
CA GLN A 208 -10.24 15.92 3.97
C GLN A 208 -10.29 16.19 2.47
N ALA A 209 -9.75 15.31 1.64
CA ALA A 209 -9.82 15.44 0.19
C ALA A 209 -11.14 14.87 -0.36
N CYS A 210 -11.56 13.69 0.11
CA CYS A 210 -12.86 13.08 -0.22
C CYS A 210 -13.28 12.12 0.89
N GLY A 211 -14.37 12.45 1.60
CA GLY A 211 -14.84 11.71 2.78
C GLY A 211 -15.43 10.32 2.49
N GLU A 212 -15.63 9.98 1.21
CA GLU A 212 -16.22 8.69 0.82
C GLU A 212 -15.16 7.63 0.45
N LEU A 213 -13.87 7.98 0.47
CA LEU A 213 -12.80 7.04 0.12
C LEU A 213 -12.60 5.98 1.19
N ARG A 214 -12.27 4.77 0.74
CA ARG A 214 -12.07 3.61 1.61
C ARG A 214 -10.59 3.50 1.98
N VAL A 215 -10.30 3.64 3.27
CA VAL A 215 -8.94 3.59 3.82
C VAL A 215 -8.80 2.41 4.75
N SER A 216 -7.72 1.66 4.61
CA SER A 216 -7.40 0.50 5.44
C SER A 216 -5.95 0.46 5.89
N GLY A 217 -5.66 -0.50 6.70
CA GLY A 217 -4.38 -0.92 7.26
C GLY A 217 -4.64 -1.79 8.49
N PRO A 218 -3.62 -2.32 9.10
CA PRO A 218 -2.32 -2.66 8.54
C PRO A 218 -2.38 -3.95 7.72
N ALA A 219 -1.64 -4.04 6.63
CA ALA A 219 -1.45 -5.28 5.89
C ALA A 219 -0.42 -6.16 6.62
N VAL A 220 -0.83 -6.81 7.70
CA VAL A 220 0.07 -7.60 8.55
C VAL A 220 0.29 -9.02 8.02
N THR A 221 1.40 -9.64 8.45
CA THR A 221 1.66 -11.06 8.20
C THR A 221 0.70 -11.96 9.02
N ASP A 222 0.66 -13.25 8.72
CA ASP A 222 -0.16 -14.25 9.43
C ASP A 222 0.44 -14.72 10.77
N GLY A 223 1.62 -14.20 11.14
CA GLY A 223 2.34 -14.58 12.35
C GLY A 223 1.66 -14.14 13.66
N GLU A 224 2.19 -14.62 14.79
CA GLU A 224 1.68 -14.23 16.11
C GLU A 224 1.81 -12.72 16.35
N TYR A 225 2.94 -12.13 15.94
CA TYR A 225 3.16 -10.68 16.08
C TYR A 225 2.22 -9.88 15.18
N GLY A 226 1.94 -10.36 13.96
CA GLY A 226 0.93 -9.75 13.06
C GLY A 226 -0.45 -9.71 13.69
N ARG A 227 -0.88 -10.82 14.34
CA ARG A 227 -2.17 -10.85 15.08
C ARG A 227 -2.21 -9.86 16.26
N ILE A 228 -1.09 -9.70 16.98
CA ILE A 228 -0.96 -8.72 18.07
C ILE A 228 -1.07 -7.30 17.50
N PHE A 229 -0.32 -7.02 16.44
CA PHE A 229 -0.30 -5.73 15.75
C PHE A 229 -1.71 -5.34 15.27
N LEU A 230 -2.37 -6.23 14.53
CA LEU A 230 -3.74 -6.02 14.04
C LEU A 230 -4.72 -5.77 15.18
N ARG A 231 -4.68 -6.59 16.23
CA ARG A 231 -5.54 -6.42 17.39
C ARG A 231 -5.38 -5.04 18.05
N ASP A 232 -4.15 -4.59 18.23
CA ASP A 232 -3.88 -3.33 18.91
C ASP A 232 -4.19 -2.13 18.01
N PHE A 233 -3.96 -2.25 16.69
CA PHE A 233 -4.44 -1.29 15.70
C PHE A 233 -5.97 -1.18 15.70
N LEU A 234 -6.71 -2.28 15.72
CA LEU A 234 -8.18 -2.26 15.78
C LEU A 234 -8.72 -1.65 17.06
N LYS A 235 -8.04 -1.86 18.19
CA LYS A 235 -8.38 -1.17 19.45
C LYS A 235 -8.20 0.33 19.32
N HIS A 236 -7.10 0.78 18.68
CA HIS A 236 -6.84 2.18 18.41
C HIS A 236 -7.97 2.80 17.57
N CYS A 237 -8.30 2.19 16.42
CA CYS A 237 -9.40 2.66 15.57
C CYS A 237 -10.74 2.72 16.31
N LYS A 238 -11.04 1.72 17.15
CA LYS A 238 -12.29 1.70 17.95
C LYS A 238 -12.32 2.78 19.03
N SER A 239 -11.20 3.15 19.62
CA SER A 239 -11.11 4.16 20.69
C SER A 239 -11.05 5.59 20.15
N GLY A 240 -10.68 5.77 18.89
CA GLY A 240 -10.62 7.03 18.16
C GLY A 240 -11.89 7.31 17.37
N VAL A 241 -11.91 8.45 16.69
CA VAL A 241 -13.00 8.85 15.77
C VAL A 241 -12.77 8.29 14.36
N ASN A 242 -11.70 7.54 14.15
CA ASN A 242 -11.22 7.13 12.86
C ASN A 242 -11.88 5.83 12.38
N PHE A 243 -12.47 5.86 11.19
CA PHE A 243 -13.05 4.68 10.56
C PHE A 243 -11.95 3.91 9.82
N CYS A 244 -11.74 2.67 10.19
CA CYS A 244 -10.93 1.74 9.41
C CYS A 244 -11.84 0.87 8.55
N THR A 245 -11.70 0.93 7.24
CA THR A 245 -12.29 -0.06 6.34
C THR A 245 -11.32 -1.24 6.31
N LEU A 246 -11.66 -2.34 6.97
CA LEU A 246 -10.83 -3.54 6.92
C LEU A 246 -10.97 -4.24 5.57
N PHE A 247 -9.85 -4.45 4.92
CA PHE A 247 -9.73 -5.44 3.85
C PHE A 247 -9.07 -6.68 4.44
N ILE A 248 -9.75 -7.81 4.37
CA ILE A 248 -9.20 -9.11 4.76
C ILE A 248 -8.78 -9.80 3.47
N TRP A 249 -7.49 -10.07 3.35
CA TRP A 249 -6.89 -10.86 2.28
C TRP A 249 -7.09 -12.36 2.50
#